data_b140e06a9583f864d0ef994f817d093b
#
_entry.id   b140e06a9583f864d0ef994f817d093b
#
_cell.length_a   1.000
_cell.length_b   1.000
_cell.length_c   1.000
_cell.angle_alpha   90.00
_cell.angle_beta   90.00
_cell.angle_gamma   90.00
#
_symmetry.space_group_name_H-M   'P 1'
#
loop_
_entity.id
_entity.type
_entity.pdbx_description
1 polymer ?
#
loop_
_entity_poly.entity_id
_entity_poly.type
_entity_poly.pdbx_seq_one_letter_code
_entity_poly.pdbx_strand_id
1 'polypeptide(L)'
;MSCRLIALLLLSLASLQAADTAPSAWSDDFSEPGTFATHWRPYGFLATGIDAKHPLGKTVSGKDARPEWWQVIDGALRGQCFPEEKHPPGLRRAITGTDIRVSCRFKLSAGGQVGISIGGPNPVVERDFNVAGVHIRADAVTAWDNDVLHPKDSPQAAELKAKGVWNRKFFYAKTVKAQIAPDAWHTLSLELRGKELKVIVDGQLALTYVTLCGDVAKHDIGLQPGGKSPQPLATWFDDIRVEPLNASKPAR
;
A
#
# COMPACT_ATOMS: atom_id res chain seq x y z
N MET A 1 -17.58 68.42 20.99
CA MET A 1 -16.40 67.61 21.38
C MET A 1 -16.86 66.15 21.39
N SER A 2 -16.58 65.36 20.35
CA SER A 2 -17.00 63.96 20.23
C SER A 2 -15.77 63.08 20.29
N CYS A 3 -15.67 62.34 21.37
CA CYS A 3 -14.62 61.35 21.59
C CYS A 3 -14.98 60.04 20.83
N ARG A 4 -14.24 59.70 19.79
CA ARG A 4 -14.37 58.40 19.11
C ARG A 4 -13.48 57.37 19.80
N LEU A 5 -14.13 56.39 20.43
CA LEU A 5 -13.47 55.19 20.93
C LEU A 5 -13.14 54.28 19.75
N ILE A 6 -11.87 54.03 19.51
CA ILE A 6 -11.41 53.02 18.58
C ILE A 6 -11.22 51.71 19.37
N ALA A 7 -12.09 50.75 19.15
CA ALA A 7 -11.93 49.39 19.69
C ALA A 7 -10.94 48.61 18.80
N LEU A 8 -9.76 48.32 19.33
CA LEU A 8 -8.81 47.36 18.68
C LEU A 8 -9.33 45.95 18.93
N LEU A 9 -9.81 45.31 17.86
CA LEU A 9 -10.08 43.87 17.84
C LEU A 9 -8.75 43.13 17.64
N LEU A 10 -8.18 42.58 18.70
CA LEU A 10 -7.07 41.63 18.61
C LEU A 10 -7.63 40.26 18.15
N LEU A 11 -7.53 39.98 16.86
CA LEU A 11 -7.71 38.63 16.33
C LEU A 11 -6.50 37.76 16.78
N SER A 12 -6.73 36.96 17.83
CA SER A 12 -5.82 35.86 18.16
C SER A 12 -5.94 34.79 17.07
N LEU A 13 -4.99 34.74 16.14
CA LEU A 13 -4.74 33.60 15.27
C LEU A 13 -4.26 32.45 16.18
N ALA A 14 -5.19 31.60 16.61
CA ALA A 14 -4.86 30.28 17.11
C ALA A 14 -4.32 29.48 15.93
N SER A 15 -3.01 29.38 15.82
CA SER A 15 -2.36 28.41 14.94
C SER A 15 -2.82 27.02 15.41
N LEU A 16 -3.72 26.39 14.64
CA LEU A 16 -3.95 24.94 14.75
C LEU A 16 -2.62 24.26 14.39
N GLN A 17 -1.79 24.01 15.40
CA GLN A 17 -0.73 23.04 15.26
C GLN A 17 -1.41 21.69 15.03
N ALA A 18 -1.29 21.15 13.81
CA ALA A 18 -1.60 19.75 13.56
C ALA A 18 -0.84 18.94 14.60
N ALA A 19 -1.54 18.22 15.45
CA ALA A 19 -0.93 17.34 16.42
C ALA A 19 -0.03 16.38 15.65
N ASP A 20 1.27 16.47 15.91
CA ASP A 20 2.27 15.56 15.36
C ASP A 20 2.00 14.19 15.97
N THR A 21 1.12 13.41 15.32
CA THR A 21 0.80 12.06 15.79
C THR A 21 2.06 11.23 15.66
N ALA A 22 2.53 10.69 16.78
CA ALA A 22 3.71 9.84 16.81
C ALA A 22 3.58 8.73 15.73
N PRO A 23 4.66 8.41 15.00
CA PRO A 23 4.63 7.36 14.00
C PRO A 23 4.16 6.04 14.58
N SER A 24 3.29 5.33 13.85
CA SER A 24 2.82 4.02 14.28
C SER A 24 3.95 3.02 14.32
N ALA A 25 4.07 2.31 15.45
CA ALA A 25 4.86 1.09 15.54
C ALA A 25 3.91 -0.02 16.03
N TRP A 26 3.76 -1.08 15.25
CA TRP A 26 2.93 -2.22 15.63
C TRP A 26 3.39 -3.50 14.92
N SER A 27 3.01 -4.63 15.49
CA SER A 27 3.20 -5.95 14.87
C SER A 27 1.91 -6.75 14.91
N ASP A 28 1.80 -7.75 14.04
CA ASP A 28 0.71 -8.71 14.00
C ASP A 28 1.27 -10.05 13.48
N ASP A 29 1.23 -11.05 14.35
CA ASP A 29 1.65 -12.42 14.06
C ASP A 29 0.44 -13.36 13.90
N PHE A 30 -0.76 -12.79 13.90
CA PHE A 30 -2.03 -13.49 13.73
C PHE A 30 -2.30 -14.62 14.74
N SER A 31 -1.53 -14.70 15.83
CA SER A 31 -1.72 -15.70 16.89
C SER A 31 -3.01 -15.49 17.67
N GLU A 32 -3.47 -14.22 17.75
CA GLU A 32 -4.69 -13.82 18.44
C GLU A 32 -5.87 -13.69 17.47
N PRO A 33 -6.84 -14.62 17.43
CA PRO A 33 -7.92 -14.64 16.43
C PRO A 33 -8.78 -13.35 16.37
N GLY A 34 -8.84 -12.60 17.48
CA GLY A 34 -9.63 -11.36 17.56
C GLY A 34 -8.96 -10.14 16.89
N THR A 35 -7.63 -10.13 16.74
CA THR A 35 -6.89 -8.96 16.26
C THR A 35 -7.14 -8.68 14.79
N PHE A 36 -7.30 -9.71 13.98
CA PHE A 36 -7.59 -9.57 12.57
C PHE A 36 -8.84 -8.72 12.32
N ALA A 37 -9.99 -9.10 12.91
CA ALA A 37 -11.26 -8.41 12.70
C ALA A 37 -11.27 -6.97 13.24
N THR A 38 -10.42 -6.67 14.23
CA THR A 38 -10.35 -5.36 14.88
C THR A 38 -9.51 -4.36 14.10
N HIS A 39 -8.39 -4.80 13.52
CA HIS A 39 -7.38 -3.92 12.96
C HIS A 39 -7.35 -3.91 11.43
N TRP A 40 -7.77 -4.99 10.80
CA TRP A 40 -7.72 -5.15 9.38
C TRP A 40 -9.09 -4.97 8.72
N ARG A 41 -9.12 -4.26 7.61
CA ARG A 41 -10.35 -3.97 6.86
C ARG A 41 -10.26 -4.60 5.48
N PRO A 42 -10.96 -5.73 5.25
CA PRO A 42 -11.03 -6.33 3.92
C PRO A 42 -11.85 -5.45 2.97
N TYR A 43 -11.41 -5.40 1.73
CA TYR A 43 -12.14 -4.76 0.63
C TYR A 43 -11.93 -5.53 -0.67
N GLY A 44 -12.82 -5.37 -1.62
CA GLY A 44 -12.72 -6.02 -2.93
C GLY A 44 -13.86 -5.62 -3.85
N PHE A 45 -13.94 -6.28 -4.99
CA PHE A 45 -14.95 -6.04 -6.00
C PHE A 45 -15.68 -7.33 -6.32
N LEU A 46 -17.00 -7.37 -6.11
CA LEU A 46 -17.83 -8.49 -6.53
C LEU A 46 -18.24 -8.30 -8.00
N ALA A 47 -18.03 -9.33 -8.81
CA ALA A 47 -18.38 -9.33 -10.24
C ALA A 47 -19.89 -9.29 -10.50
N THR A 48 -20.74 -9.52 -9.49
CA THR A 48 -22.19 -9.49 -9.59
C THR A 48 -22.72 -8.08 -9.41
N GLY A 49 -23.26 -7.51 -10.46
CA GLY A 49 -23.84 -6.17 -10.49
C GLY A 49 -22.80 -5.17 -11.02
N ILE A 50 -22.85 -4.95 -12.33
CA ILE A 50 -22.06 -3.87 -12.97
C ILE A 50 -22.65 -2.57 -12.44
N ASP A 51 -21.95 -1.94 -11.50
CA ASP A 51 -22.15 -0.52 -11.26
C ASP A 51 -21.62 0.21 -12.50
N ALA A 52 -22.47 0.96 -13.19
CA ALA A 52 -22.08 1.74 -14.35
C ALA A 52 -20.94 2.73 -14.04
N LYS A 53 -20.74 3.08 -12.76
CA LYS A 53 -19.64 3.92 -12.26
C LYS A 53 -18.35 3.14 -11.96
N HIS A 54 -18.40 1.82 -11.89
CA HIS A 54 -17.25 0.98 -11.56
C HIS A 54 -17.17 -0.26 -12.46
N PRO A 55 -16.35 -0.22 -13.53
CA PRO A 55 -16.29 -1.28 -14.54
C PRO A 55 -15.81 -2.64 -13.98
N LEU A 56 -15.33 -2.69 -12.74
CA LEU A 56 -14.87 -3.90 -12.06
C LEU A 56 -15.97 -4.60 -11.25
N GLY A 57 -17.18 -4.01 -11.15
CA GLY A 57 -18.27 -4.51 -10.35
C GLY A 57 -18.52 -3.70 -9.07
N LYS A 58 -19.42 -4.21 -8.20
CA LYS A 58 -19.76 -3.55 -6.94
C LYS A 58 -18.60 -3.66 -5.95
N THR A 59 -18.14 -2.50 -5.42
CA THR A 59 -17.19 -2.47 -4.31
C THR A 59 -17.86 -2.98 -3.03
N VAL A 60 -17.20 -3.87 -2.32
CA VAL A 60 -17.62 -4.39 -1.02
C VAL A 60 -16.49 -4.29 -0.01
N SER A 61 -16.83 -4.07 1.25
CA SER A 61 -15.84 -3.95 2.32
C SER A 61 -16.41 -4.39 3.67
N GLY A 62 -15.53 -4.63 4.62
CA GLY A 62 -15.90 -5.03 5.97
C GLY A 62 -16.73 -6.32 5.97
N LYS A 63 -17.88 -6.31 6.67
CA LYS A 63 -18.75 -7.47 6.81
C LYS A 63 -19.38 -8.00 5.52
N ASP A 64 -19.40 -7.17 4.47
CA ASP A 64 -19.95 -7.55 3.16
C ASP A 64 -18.87 -8.16 2.23
N ALA A 65 -17.60 -8.17 2.67
CA ALA A 65 -16.52 -8.84 1.95
C ALA A 65 -16.69 -10.37 2.02
N ARG A 66 -16.21 -11.07 0.98
CA ARG A 66 -16.26 -12.55 0.99
C ARG A 66 -15.33 -13.08 2.10
N PRO A 67 -15.85 -13.95 3.00
CA PRO A 67 -15.03 -14.52 4.09
C PRO A 67 -13.80 -15.29 3.58
N GLU A 68 -13.90 -15.88 2.38
CA GLU A 68 -12.83 -16.69 1.80
C GLU A 68 -11.65 -15.87 1.29
N TRP A 69 -11.83 -14.55 1.09
CA TRP A 69 -10.73 -13.70 0.64
C TRP A 69 -9.59 -13.63 1.64
N TRP A 70 -9.94 -13.60 2.93
CA TRP A 70 -8.97 -13.44 4.00
C TRP A 70 -9.34 -14.32 5.19
N GLN A 71 -8.43 -15.18 5.58
CA GLN A 71 -8.62 -16.11 6.70
C GLN A 71 -7.31 -16.25 7.48
N VAL A 72 -7.41 -16.36 8.79
CA VAL A 72 -6.28 -16.80 9.63
C VAL A 72 -6.32 -18.32 9.70
N ILE A 73 -5.25 -18.98 9.25
CA ILE A 73 -5.11 -20.44 9.21
C ILE A 73 -3.73 -20.78 9.78
N ASP A 74 -3.69 -21.62 10.79
CA ASP A 74 -2.47 -22.09 11.45
C ASP A 74 -1.55 -20.92 11.90
N GLY A 75 -2.15 -19.86 12.43
CA GLY A 75 -1.43 -18.68 12.92
C GLY A 75 -0.86 -17.77 11.81
N ALA A 76 -1.28 -17.94 10.56
CA ALA A 76 -0.87 -17.08 9.46
C ALA A 76 -2.09 -16.53 8.70
N LEU A 77 -1.99 -15.32 8.19
CA LEU A 77 -3.02 -14.70 7.38
C LEU A 77 -2.94 -15.20 5.95
N ARG A 78 -3.95 -15.95 5.49
CA ARG A 78 -4.10 -16.35 4.10
C ARG A 78 -4.98 -15.36 3.34
N GLY A 79 -4.45 -14.79 2.26
CA GLY A 79 -5.21 -14.08 1.24
C GLY A 79 -5.46 -14.97 0.03
N GLN A 80 -6.66 -14.95 -0.55
CA GLN A 80 -7.03 -15.77 -1.71
C GLN A 80 -7.65 -14.92 -2.81
N CYS A 81 -7.15 -15.10 -4.04
CA CYS A 81 -7.68 -14.51 -5.26
C CYS A 81 -8.34 -15.60 -6.11
N PHE A 82 -9.58 -15.38 -6.54
CA PHE A 82 -10.34 -16.34 -7.32
C PHE A 82 -10.30 -16.00 -8.81
N PRO A 83 -10.37 -16.99 -9.70
CA PRO A 83 -10.25 -16.79 -11.15
C PRO A 83 -11.28 -15.83 -11.75
N GLU A 84 -12.46 -15.79 -11.19
CA GLU A 84 -13.57 -14.92 -11.62
C GLU A 84 -13.36 -13.45 -11.22
N GLU A 85 -12.42 -13.16 -10.33
CA GLU A 85 -12.19 -11.82 -9.83
C GLU A 85 -11.33 -11.00 -10.81
N LYS A 86 -11.88 -9.91 -11.31
CA LYS A 86 -11.15 -8.99 -12.20
C LYS A 86 -10.12 -8.13 -11.46
N HIS A 87 -10.27 -8.05 -10.14
CA HIS A 87 -9.38 -7.31 -9.25
C HIS A 87 -9.17 -8.13 -7.98
N PRO A 88 -7.93 -8.42 -7.59
CA PRO A 88 -7.66 -9.14 -6.35
C PRO A 88 -8.25 -8.42 -5.14
N PRO A 89 -8.73 -9.17 -4.13
CA PRO A 89 -9.17 -8.55 -2.88
C PRO A 89 -8.00 -7.89 -2.17
N GLY A 90 -8.30 -6.86 -1.41
CA GLY A 90 -7.32 -6.15 -0.61
C GLY A 90 -7.67 -6.19 0.87
N LEU A 91 -6.67 -5.96 1.69
CA LEU A 91 -6.79 -5.84 3.13
C LEU A 91 -6.00 -4.63 3.59
N ARG A 92 -6.59 -3.73 4.36
CA ARG A 92 -5.92 -2.50 4.81
C ARG A 92 -5.86 -2.39 6.33
N ARG A 93 -4.76 -1.83 6.82
CA ARG A 93 -4.57 -1.44 8.22
C ARG A 93 -3.99 -0.04 8.30
N ALA A 94 -4.53 0.77 9.20
CA ALA A 94 -4.09 2.15 9.42
C ALA A 94 -2.66 2.20 9.98
N ILE A 95 -1.92 3.20 9.54
CA ILE A 95 -0.59 3.57 10.02
C ILE A 95 -0.49 5.09 10.13
N THR A 96 0.55 5.57 10.78
CA THR A 96 0.96 6.98 10.73
C THR A 96 2.47 7.06 10.57
N GLY A 97 2.96 8.06 9.90
CA GLY A 97 4.39 8.32 9.73
C GLY A 97 4.76 8.73 8.31
N THR A 98 5.94 9.31 8.17
CA THR A 98 6.47 9.75 6.86
C THR A 98 7.47 8.73 6.34
N ASP A 99 8.48 8.41 7.15
CA ASP A 99 9.50 7.43 6.82
C ASP A 99 9.21 6.15 7.62
N ILE A 100 8.96 5.07 6.92
CA ILE A 100 8.51 3.81 7.53
C ILE A 100 9.23 2.60 6.97
N ARG A 101 9.35 1.58 7.83
CA ARG A 101 9.64 0.20 7.41
C ARG A 101 8.39 -0.65 7.58
N VAL A 102 8.05 -1.41 6.54
CA VAL A 102 7.07 -2.49 6.60
C VAL A 102 7.80 -3.80 6.38
N SER A 103 7.73 -4.70 7.32
CA SER A 103 8.35 -6.03 7.20
C SER A 103 7.33 -7.13 7.46
N CYS A 104 7.52 -8.29 6.85
CA CYS A 104 6.69 -9.47 7.08
C CYS A 104 7.42 -10.75 6.63
N ARG A 105 6.90 -11.89 7.05
CA ARG A 105 7.08 -13.15 6.36
C ARG A 105 5.97 -13.31 5.33
N PHE A 106 6.28 -13.92 4.21
CA PHE A 106 5.29 -14.23 3.18
C PHE A 106 5.55 -15.58 2.54
N LYS A 107 4.50 -16.15 1.99
CA LYS A 107 4.56 -17.36 1.15
C LYS A 107 3.54 -17.20 0.02
N LEU A 108 3.87 -17.65 -1.18
CA LEU A 108 3.00 -17.59 -2.34
C LEU A 108 2.85 -18.99 -2.95
N SER A 109 1.66 -19.32 -3.44
CA SER A 109 1.45 -20.53 -4.25
C SER A 109 2.09 -20.39 -5.63
N ALA A 110 2.32 -21.49 -6.31
CA ALA A 110 2.80 -21.48 -7.70
C ALA A 110 1.86 -20.63 -8.59
N GLY A 111 2.43 -19.67 -9.32
CA GLY A 111 1.67 -18.68 -10.10
C GLY A 111 1.08 -17.53 -9.30
N GLY A 112 1.20 -17.57 -7.98
CA GLY A 112 0.72 -16.53 -7.07
C GLY A 112 1.58 -15.26 -7.08
N GLN A 113 1.03 -14.22 -6.47
CA GLN A 113 1.68 -12.92 -6.31
C GLN A 113 1.37 -12.36 -4.92
N VAL A 114 2.39 -11.89 -4.25
CA VAL A 114 2.28 -11.05 -3.05
C VAL A 114 2.22 -9.58 -3.49
N GLY A 115 1.26 -8.84 -2.98
CA GLY A 115 1.19 -7.40 -3.12
C GLY A 115 1.20 -6.71 -1.76
N ILE A 116 2.06 -5.71 -1.58
CA ILE A 116 2.00 -4.77 -0.46
C ILE A 116 1.99 -3.36 -1.03
N SER A 117 1.07 -2.54 -0.53
CA SER A 117 0.99 -1.13 -0.89
C SER A 117 1.06 -0.25 0.36
N ILE A 118 1.55 0.96 0.18
CA ILE A 118 1.62 2.00 1.20
C ILE A 118 0.76 3.15 0.71
N GLY A 119 -0.28 3.50 1.46
CA GLY A 119 -1.21 4.58 1.16
C GLY A 119 -0.78 5.90 1.78
N GLY A 120 -1.14 6.99 1.12
CA GLY A 120 -0.92 8.35 1.58
C GLY A 120 -1.80 9.35 0.83
N PRO A 121 -1.93 10.60 1.30
CA PRO A 121 -2.64 11.63 0.60
C PRO A 121 -1.92 11.97 -0.70
N ASN A 122 -2.71 12.17 -1.74
CA ASN A 122 -2.17 12.73 -2.96
C ASN A 122 -2.23 14.27 -2.90
N PRO A 123 -1.09 14.94 -2.98
CA PRO A 123 -1.03 16.38 -2.86
C PRO A 123 -1.68 17.13 -4.05
N VAL A 124 -1.98 16.45 -5.16
CA VAL A 124 -2.53 17.07 -6.37
C VAL A 124 -4.04 16.93 -6.47
N VAL A 125 -4.58 15.77 -6.07
CA VAL A 125 -6.02 15.47 -6.23
C VAL A 125 -6.77 15.35 -4.92
N GLU A 126 -6.13 15.68 -3.81
CA GLU A 126 -6.70 15.74 -2.45
C GLU A 126 -7.46 14.44 -2.05
N ARG A 127 -6.99 13.31 -2.50
CA ARG A 127 -7.57 11.99 -2.18
C ARG A 127 -6.50 10.99 -1.82
N ASP A 128 -6.91 9.97 -1.08
CA ASP A 128 -6.05 8.86 -0.70
C ASP A 128 -5.60 8.04 -1.91
N PHE A 129 -4.33 7.63 -1.88
CA PHE A 129 -3.70 6.95 -2.99
C PHE A 129 -2.57 6.03 -2.55
N ASN A 130 -2.14 5.09 -3.40
CA ASN A 130 -0.94 4.31 -3.12
C ASN A 130 0.29 5.12 -3.53
N VAL A 131 1.12 5.51 -2.57
CA VAL A 131 2.35 6.29 -2.78
C VAL A 131 3.56 5.42 -3.07
N ALA A 132 3.47 4.15 -2.70
CA ALA A 132 4.46 3.12 -3.02
C ALA A 132 3.81 1.74 -2.94
N GLY A 133 4.38 0.77 -3.63
CA GLY A 133 3.95 -0.62 -3.53
C GLY A 133 4.97 -1.58 -4.14
N VAL A 134 4.80 -2.85 -3.81
CA VAL A 134 5.58 -3.94 -4.38
C VAL A 134 4.68 -5.10 -4.79
N HIS A 135 5.01 -5.73 -5.89
CA HIS A 135 4.52 -7.04 -6.27
C HIS A 135 5.68 -8.02 -6.33
N ILE A 136 5.52 -9.18 -5.70
CA ILE A 136 6.50 -10.26 -5.68
C ILE A 136 5.86 -11.49 -6.31
N ARG A 137 6.51 -12.04 -7.31
CA ARG A 137 6.19 -13.30 -7.96
C ARG A 137 7.40 -14.22 -7.91
N ALA A 138 7.23 -15.48 -8.25
CA ALA A 138 8.32 -16.45 -8.28
C ALA A 138 9.51 -16.01 -9.16
N ASP A 139 9.25 -15.24 -10.21
CA ASP A 139 10.23 -14.84 -11.24
C ASP A 139 10.63 -13.36 -11.17
N ALA A 140 9.96 -12.54 -10.36
CA ALA A 140 10.18 -11.10 -10.41
C ALA A 140 9.76 -10.36 -9.12
N VAL A 141 10.47 -9.27 -8.82
CA VAL A 141 10.06 -8.23 -7.87
C VAL A 141 9.81 -6.94 -8.63
N THR A 142 8.65 -6.35 -8.44
CA THR A 142 8.23 -5.08 -9.07
C THR A 142 7.89 -4.07 -8.01
N ALA A 143 8.62 -2.96 -7.93
CA ALA A 143 8.19 -1.78 -7.18
C ALA A 143 7.40 -0.86 -8.10
N TRP A 144 6.39 -0.19 -7.56
CA TRP A 144 5.49 0.68 -8.32
C TRP A 144 4.92 1.78 -7.43
N ASP A 145 4.45 2.85 -8.07
CA ASP A 145 3.58 3.84 -7.46
C ASP A 145 2.46 4.23 -8.43
N ASN A 146 1.52 5.01 -7.95
CA ASN A 146 0.48 5.56 -8.79
C ASN A 146 0.85 7.00 -9.18
N ASP A 147 1.15 7.22 -10.45
CA ASP A 147 1.32 8.57 -10.99
C ASP A 147 -0.04 9.26 -11.12
N VAL A 148 -0.22 10.24 -10.29
CA VAL A 148 -1.39 11.10 -10.28
C VAL A 148 -1.09 12.50 -10.82
N LEU A 149 0.19 12.79 -11.03
CA LEU A 149 0.65 14.04 -11.62
C LEU A 149 0.51 14.03 -13.14
N HIS A 150 0.44 12.82 -13.74
CA HIS A 150 0.36 12.66 -15.19
C HIS A 150 -0.90 11.88 -15.58
N PRO A 151 -2.05 12.52 -15.75
CA PRO A 151 -3.26 11.86 -16.26
C PRO A 151 -2.97 11.09 -17.54
N LYS A 152 -3.63 9.94 -17.73
CA LYS A 152 -3.38 9.00 -18.85
C LYS A 152 -3.37 9.65 -20.24
N ASP A 153 -4.06 10.76 -20.41
CA ASP A 153 -4.22 11.50 -21.66
C ASP A 153 -3.36 12.77 -21.70
N SER A 154 -2.46 12.96 -20.73
CA SER A 154 -1.53 14.10 -20.70
C SER A 154 -0.39 13.93 -21.71
N PRO A 155 0.22 15.03 -22.18
CA PRO A 155 1.44 14.97 -23.01
C PRO A 155 2.58 14.19 -22.36
N GLN A 156 2.73 14.29 -21.04
CA GLN A 156 3.73 13.57 -20.26
C GLN A 156 3.46 12.05 -20.29
N ALA A 157 2.20 11.63 -20.17
CA ALA A 157 1.84 10.22 -20.32
C ALA A 157 2.17 9.69 -21.72
N ALA A 158 1.96 10.47 -22.76
CA ALA A 158 2.32 10.12 -24.14
C ALA A 158 3.83 9.94 -24.30
N GLU A 159 4.64 10.84 -23.72
CA GLU A 159 6.10 10.74 -23.71
C GLU A 159 6.60 9.50 -22.98
N LEU A 160 6.04 9.21 -21.81
CA LEU A 160 6.40 8.04 -21.02
C LEU A 160 6.02 6.73 -21.71
N LYS A 161 4.89 6.71 -22.43
CA LYS A 161 4.50 5.59 -23.29
C LYS A 161 5.51 5.37 -24.41
N ALA A 162 5.93 6.44 -25.09
CA ALA A 162 6.91 6.38 -26.16
C ALA A 162 8.26 5.85 -25.66
N LYS A 163 8.65 6.15 -24.42
CA LYS A 163 9.86 5.62 -23.77
C LYS A 163 9.71 4.19 -23.23
N GLY A 164 8.52 3.57 -23.33
CA GLY A 164 8.26 2.23 -22.81
C GLY A 164 8.22 2.12 -21.28
N VAL A 165 8.24 3.25 -20.56
CA VAL A 165 8.20 3.30 -19.09
C VAL A 165 6.80 3.53 -18.54
N TRP A 166 5.84 3.87 -19.40
CA TRP A 166 4.44 4.01 -19.04
C TRP A 166 3.77 2.64 -18.96
N ASN A 167 3.26 2.31 -17.78
CA ASN A 167 2.40 1.16 -17.60
C ASN A 167 0.97 1.64 -17.28
N ARG A 168 0.00 1.27 -18.11
CA ARG A 168 -1.40 1.66 -17.95
C ARG A 168 -2.00 1.26 -16.60
N LYS A 169 -1.44 0.25 -15.96
CA LYS A 169 -1.91 -0.30 -14.68
C LYS A 169 -1.19 0.31 -13.48
N PHE A 170 0.12 0.52 -13.64
CA PHE A 170 0.99 1.18 -12.68
C PHE A 170 1.76 2.23 -13.45
N PHE A 171 1.53 3.47 -13.16
CA PHE A 171 2.02 4.58 -13.97
C PHE A 171 3.54 4.63 -14.02
N TYR A 172 4.18 4.25 -12.92
CA TYR A 172 5.62 4.02 -12.84
C TYR A 172 5.89 2.69 -12.17
N ALA A 173 6.83 1.92 -12.71
CA ALA A 173 7.23 0.66 -12.14
C ALA A 173 8.67 0.31 -12.53
N LYS A 174 9.37 -0.32 -11.61
CA LYS A 174 10.67 -0.95 -11.85
C LYS A 174 10.58 -2.42 -11.52
N THR A 175 10.94 -3.26 -12.46
CA THR A 175 10.93 -4.73 -12.29
C THR A 175 12.33 -5.27 -12.39
N VAL A 176 12.68 -6.18 -11.50
CA VAL A 176 13.90 -6.97 -11.54
C VAL A 176 13.54 -8.46 -11.53
N LYS A 177 14.38 -9.27 -12.17
CA LYS A 177 14.27 -10.72 -12.09
C LYS A 177 14.61 -11.19 -10.68
N ALA A 178 13.89 -12.21 -10.21
CA ALA A 178 14.09 -12.83 -8.91
C ALA A 178 13.89 -14.36 -9.03
N GLN A 179 14.29 -15.08 -7.99
CA GLN A 179 14.01 -16.50 -7.82
C GLN A 179 13.43 -16.68 -6.42
N ILE A 180 12.10 -16.67 -6.35
CA ILE A 180 11.33 -16.83 -5.11
C ILE A 180 10.64 -18.19 -5.16
N ALA A 181 11.04 -19.10 -4.28
CA ALA A 181 10.50 -20.46 -4.26
C ALA A 181 9.00 -20.42 -3.86
N PRO A 182 8.08 -20.93 -4.71
CA PRO A 182 6.70 -21.10 -4.29
C PRO A 182 6.60 -22.04 -3.07
N ASP A 183 5.55 -21.87 -2.28
CA ASP A 183 5.21 -22.68 -1.11
C ASP A 183 6.29 -22.71 0.01
N ALA A 184 7.31 -21.87 -0.09
CA ALA A 184 8.30 -21.61 0.95
C ALA A 184 8.03 -20.25 1.62
N TRP A 185 8.39 -20.15 2.90
CA TRP A 185 8.38 -18.89 3.62
C TRP A 185 9.61 -18.05 3.26
N HIS A 186 9.37 -16.80 2.95
CA HIS A 186 10.36 -15.77 2.66
C HIS A 186 10.18 -14.58 3.59
N THR A 187 11.19 -13.74 3.73
CA THR A 187 11.10 -12.47 4.44
C THR A 187 11.07 -11.32 3.45
N LEU A 188 10.30 -10.28 3.79
CA LEU A 188 10.22 -9.04 3.03
C LEU A 188 10.41 -7.86 3.97
N SER A 189 11.20 -6.88 3.55
CA SER A 189 11.27 -5.56 4.16
C SER A 189 11.17 -4.48 3.10
N LEU A 190 10.25 -3.55 3.28
CA LEU A 190 10.07 -2.35 2.49
C LEU A 190 10.50 -1.16 3.34
N GLU A 191 11.52 -0.44 2.94
CA GLU A 191 11.95 0.79 3.60
C GLU A 191 11.63 1.96 2.68
N LEU A 192 10.68 2.80 3.09
CA LEU A 192 10.34 4.03 2.37
C LEU A 192 10.83 5.22 3.18
N ARG A 193 11.90 5.86 2.67
CA ARG A 193 12.50 7.07 3.24
C ARG A 193 12.39 8.21 2.23
N GLY A 194 11.64 9.25 2.57
CA GLY A 194 11.29 10.27 1.60
C GLY A 194 10.68 9.60 0.36
N LYS A 195 11.29 9.79 -0.80
CA LYS A 195 10.86 9.16 -2.07
C LYS A 195 11.55 7.83 -2.38
N GLU A 196 12.58 7.44 -1.64
CA GLU A 196 13.31 6.22 -1.90
C GLU A 196 12.65 5.01 -1.23
N LEU A 197 12.22 4.04 -2.04
CA LEU A 197 11.76 2.74 -1.61
C LEU A 197 12.85 1.69 -1.85
N LYS A 198 13.30 1.03 -0.78
CA LYS A 198 14.14 -0.17 -0.84
C LYS A 198 13.28 -1.40 -0.63
N VAL A 199 13.45 -2.39 -1.48
CA VAL A 199 12.80 -3.71 -1.38
C VAL A 199 13.87 -4.74 -1.06
N ILE A 200 13.75 -5.38 0.09
CA ILE A 200 14.71 -6.36 0.60
C ILE A 200 13.95 -7.68 0.75
N VAL A 201 14.43 -8.73 0.09
CA VAL A 201 13.85 -10.08 0.16
C VAL A 201 14.92 -11.03 0.69
N ASP A 202 14.58 -11.81 1.71
CA ASP A 202 15.50 -12.75 2.38
C ASP A 202 16.83 -12.11 2.80
N GLY A 203 16.73 -10.88 3.32
CA GLY A 203 17.87 -10.10 3.76
C GLY A 203 18.72 -9.49 2.64
N GLN A 204 18.39 -9.72 1.37
CA GLN A 204 19.11 -9.19 0.22
C GLN A 204 18.36 -8.04 -0.45
N LEU A 205 19.05 -6.95 -0.77
CA LEU A 205 18.48 -5.83 -1.51
C LEU A 205 18.12 -6.29 -2.93
N ALA A 206 16.82 -6.45 -3.19
CA ALA A 206 16.31 -6.82 -4.52
C ALA A 206 16.32 -5.61 -5.48
N LEU A 207 15.80 -4.46 -5.03
CA LEU A 207 15.81 -3.24 -5.84
C LEU A 207 15.67 -1.98 -4.97
N THR A 208 16.07 -0.84 -5.55
CA THR A 208 15.72 0.50 -5.07
C THR A 208 14.89 1.19 -6.15
N TYR A 209 13.85 1.90 -5.72
CA TYR A 209 12.92 2.62 -6.57
C TYR A 209 12.66 4.02 -6.01
N VAL A 210 12.61 5.03 -6.87
CA VAL A 210 12.27 6.40 -6.49
C VAL A 210 10.81 6.65 -6.85
N THR A 211 9.97 6.81 -5.83
CA THR A 211 8.54 7.08 -5.98
C THR A 211 8.30 8.56 -6.32
N LEU A 212 7.17 8.87 -6.88
CA LEU A 212 6.76 10.25 -7.16
C LEU A 212 6.32 10.99 -5.90
N CYS A 213 5.57 10.33 -5.03
CA CYS A 213 4.89 10.91 -3.87
C CYS A 213 5.25 10.23 -2.54
N GLY A 214 6.41 9.58 -2.43
CA GLY A 214 6.78 8.84 -1.23
C GLY A 214 7.09 9.70 -0.01
N ASP A 215 7.27 10.99 -0.17
CA ASP A 215 7.62 11.95 0.89
C ASP A 215 6.42 12.52 1.67
N VAL A 216 5.20 12.07 1.37
CA VAL A 216 4.00 12.45 2.11
C VAL A 216 3.80 11.59 3.37
N ALA A 217 2.96 12.06 4.31
CA ALA A 217 2.52 11.25 5.44
C ALA A 217 1.77 10.00 4.95
N LYS A 218 2.02 8.85 5.58
CA LYS A 218 1.34 7.58 5.26
C LYS A 218 0.14 7.43 6.19
N HIS A 219 -0.92 6.76 5.71
CA HIS A 219 -2.13 6.53 6.51
C HIS A 219 -2.58 5.06 6.53
N ASP A 220 -2.15 4.24 5.58
CA ASP A 220 -2.41 2.80 5.62
C ASP A 220 -1.32 1.98 4.92
N ILE A 221 -1.28 0.68 5.24
CA ILE A 221 -0.70 -0.34 4.39
C ILE A 221 -1.81 -1.23 3.84
N GLY A 222 -1.60 -1.73 2.62
CA GLY A 222 -2.49 -2.67 1.97
C GLY A 222 -1.78 -3.97 1.66
N LEU A 223 -2.45 -5.11 1.92
CA LEU A 223 -2.04 -6.44 1.50
C LEU A 223 -2.93 -6.88 0.35
N GLN A 224 -2.38 -7.61 -0.61
CA GLN A 224 -3.11 -8.07 -1.77
C GLN A 224 -2.55 -9.42 -2.24
N PRO A 225 -3.36 -10.50 -2.24
CA PRO A 225 -3.04 -11.70 -3.00
C PRO A 225 -3.22 -11.41 -4.49
N GLY A 226 -2.55 -12.12 -5.34
CA GLY A 226 -2.70 -11.92 -6.78
C GLY A 226 -2.11 -13.05 -7.59
N GLY A 227 -2.07 -12.84 -8.90
CA GLY A 227 -1.58 -13.79 -9.88
C GLY A 227 -2.61 -14.06 -10.97
N LYS A 228 -2.29 -14.96 -11.88
CA LYS A 228 -3.18 -15.43 -12.93
C LYS A 228 -3.17 -16.95 -12.97
N SER A 229 -4.31 -17.57 -12.75
CA SER A 229 -4.48 -19.03 -12.78
C SER A 229 -5.94 -19.36 -13.03
N PRO A 230 -6.26 -20.51 -13.65
CA PRO A 230 -7.62 -21.04 -13.68
C PRO A 230 -8.08 -21.58 -12.32
N GLN A 231 -7.19 -21.69 -11.36
CA GLN A 231 -7.49 -22.11 -9.97
C GLN A 231 -7.28 -20.94 -9.01
N PRO A 232 -7.96 -20.95 -7.85
CA PRO A 232 -7.71 -19.97 -6.80
C PRO A 232 -6.22 -19.95 -6.41
N LEU A 233 -5.66 -18.74 -6.29
CA LEU A 233 -4.28 -18.53 -5.86
C LEU A 233 -4.26 -18.00 -4.44
N ALA A 234 -3.36 -18.53 -3.65
CA ALA A 234 -3.21 -18.14 -2.26
C ALA A 234 -1.84 -17.47 -2.00
N THR A 235 -1.88 -16.55 -1.06
CA THR A 235 -0.72 -15.85 -0.51
C THR A 235 -0.86 -15.82 0.99
N TRP A 236 0.20 -16.10 1.72
CA TRP A 236 0.22 -16.05 3.17
C TRP A 236 1.11 -14.91 3.64
N PHE A 237 0.71 -14.30 4.74
CA PHE A 237 1.45 -13.27 5.46
C PHE A 237 1.53 -13.64 6.92
N ASP A 238 2.66 -13.29 7.55
CA ASP A 238 2.90 -13.53 8.95
C ASP A 238 3.93 -12.52 9.47
N ASP A 239 4.04 -12.35 10.79
CA ASP A 239 4.99 -11.44 11.43
C ASP A 239 5.03 -10.04 10.79
N ILE A 240 3.85 -9.49 10.47
CA ILE A 240 3.79 -8.13 9.88
C ILE A 240 4.19 -7.11 10.94
N ARG A 241 5.13 -6.24 10.59
CA ARG A 241 5.58 -5.14 11.44
C ARG A 241 5.62 -3.85 10.65
N VAL A 242 5.21 -2.78 11.30
CA VAL A 242 5.40 -1.42 10.81
C VAL A 242 6.19 -0.65 11.86
N GLU A 243 7.24 0.02 11.42
CA GLU A 243 8.15 0.78 12.28
C GLU A 243 8.50 2.11 11.62
N PRO A 244 8.63 3.20 12.40
CA PRO A 244 9.22 4.42 11.88
C PRO A 244 10.71 4.17 11.55
N LEU A 245 11.15 4.64 10.41
CA LEU A 245 12.58 4.73 10.13
C LEU A 245 13.10 5.96 10.87
N ASN A 246 13.78 5.75 11.98
CA ASN A 246 14.40 6.83 12.72
C ASN A 246 15.26 7.68 11.77
N ALA A 247 15.09 8.99 11.82
CA ALA A 247 15.99 9.91 11.13
C ALA A 247 17.42 9.49 11.51
N SER A 248 18.20 9.08 10.51
CA SER A 248 19.62 8.84 10.75
C SER A 248 20.18 10.08 11.42
N LYS A 249 20.65 9.93 12.68
CA LYS A 249 21.39 11.01 13.34
C LYS A 249 22.41 11.51 12.33
N PRO A 250 22.46 12.81 11.97
CA PRO A 250 23.48 13.30 11.05
C PRO A 250 24.82 12.84 11.63
N ALA A 251 25.65 12.23 10.79
CA ALA A 251 27.02 11.92 11.15
C ALA A 251 27.68 13.22 11.61
N ARG A 252 28.13 13.23 12.86
CA ARG A 252 28.89 14.35 13.43
C ARG A 252 30.28 14.40 12.83
#